data_81710396fef40799ef0092f5360c6cc2
#
_entry.id   81710396fef40799ef0092f5360c6cc2
#
_cell.length_a   1.000
_cell.length_b   1.000
_cell.length_c   1.000
_cell.angle_alpha   90.00
_cell.angle_beta   90.00
_cell.angle_gamma   90.00
#
_symmetry.space_group_name_H-M   'P 1'
#
loop_
_entity.id
_entity.type
_entity.pdbx_description
1 polymer ?
#
loop_
_entity_poly.entity_id
_entity_poly.type
_entity_poly.pdbx_seq_one_letter_code
_entity_poly.pdbx_strand_id
1 'polypeptide(L)'
;MGLLAVAVAMPAPAVARPSSCDDPSCVPGITGGVVLGAPCPDTTRFVFGTTSWGRLVFCGSPRRYAPRYFRSPSMRGIKDENSDCEGSENSVAQAPDGLFLTCLSVDGAPRWVRGDT
;
A
#
# COMPACT_ATOMS: atom_id res chain seq x y z
N MET A 1 -50.41 -22.17 -17.83
CA MET A 1 -49.85 -22.27 -17.66
C MET A 1 -48.82 -21.75 -17.37
N GLY A 2 -48.35 -21.35 -17.14
CA GLY A 2 -47.42 -20.79 -16.97
C GLY A 2 -46.47 -20.86 -16.57
N LEU A 3 -45.81 -20.60 -16.45
CA LEU A 3 -44.83 -20.56 -16.17
C LEU A 3 -43.97 -19.93 -15.67
N LEU A 4 -43.59 -19.67 -15.30
CA LEU A 4 -42.75 -19.10 -14.93
C LEU A 4 -41.68 -18.88 -14.73
N ALA A 5 -41.16 -18.69 -14.81
CA ALA A 5 -40.18 -18.34 -14.96
C ALA A 5 -39.47 -18.04 -14.17
N VAL A 6 -38.93 -17.99 -13.67
CA VAL A 6 -38.19 -17.65 -12.93
C VAL A 6 -37.13 -17.12 -12.89
N ALA A 7 -36.82 -16.56 -13.09
CA ALA A 7 -35.86 -15.82 -13.10
C ALA A 7 -35.00 -15.87 -12.22
N VAL A 8 -34.26 -16.05 -12.02
CA VAL A 8 -33.43 -16.08 -11.18
C VAL A 8 -32.50 -15.29 -11.15
N ALA A 9 -32.39 -14.59 -10.93
CA ALA A 9 -31.53 -13.69 -10.77
C ALA A 9 -30.45 -13.96 -10.12
N MET A 10 -29.61 -13.90 -10.34
CA MET A 10 -28.60 -14.16 -9.75
C MET A 10 -27.87 -13.14 -9.38
N PRO A 11 -27.41 -12.98 -8.57
CA PRO A 11 -26.78 -12.04 -8.03
C PRO A 11 -25.53 -11.92 -8.47
N ALA A 12 -25.16 -11.04 -8.56
CA ALA A 12 -24.04 -10.79 -8.97
C ALA A 12 -23.16 -11.04 -8.05
N PRO A 13 -22.20 -11.32 -8.21
CA PRO A 13 -21.31 -11.66 -7.39
C PRO A 13 -20.66 -10.64 -7.00
N ALA A 14 -20.61 -10.42 -6.31
CA ALA A 14 -20.03 -9.60 -5.78
C ALA A 14 -18.95 -9.29 -6.06
N VAL A 15 -18.57 -8.80 -6.38
CA VAL A 15 -17.59 -8.40 -6.65
C VAL A 15 -16.78 -8.15 -5.86
N ALA A 16 -16.33 -8.53 -5.59
CA ALA A 16 -15.36 -8.40 -4.91
C ALA A 16 -14.66 -7.34 -4.89
N ARG A 17 -14.77 -6.60 -4.49
CA ARG A 17 -14.10 -5.66 -4.38
C ARG A 17 -13.36 -5.86 -3.30
N PRO A 18 -12.30 -5.97 -3.21
CA PRO A 18 -11.49 -6.14 -2.19
C PRO A 18 -11.50 -5.00 -1.49
N SER A 19 -12.28 -4.88 -0.83
CA SER A 19 -12.29 -3.82 -0.09
C SER A 19 -11.08 -3.68 0.70
N SER A 20 -10.33 -4.60 0.97
CA SER A 20 -9.18 -4.36 1.79
C SER A 20 -7.98 -5.07 1.27
N CYS A 21 -6.87 -4.45 1.32
CA CYS A 21 -5.61 -5.03 0.94
C CYS A 21 -4.71 -4.82 2.13
N ASP A 22 -4.34 -5.89 2.80
CA ASP A 22 -3.62 -5.81 4.06
C ASP A 22 -2.18 -6.31 4.01
N ASP A 23 -1.65 -6.58 2.85
CA ASP A 23 -0.26 -6.95 2.75
C ASP A 23 0.26 -6.60 1.36
N PRO A 24 1.57 -6.72 1.14
CA PRO A 24 2.14 -6.25 -0.13
C PRO A 24 1.63 -6.97 -1.36
N SER A 25 1.12 -8.18 -1.21
CA SER A 25 0.80 -8.97 -2.40
C SER A 25 -0.36 -8.40 -3.19
N CYS A 26 -1.19 -7.57 -2.60
CA CYS A 26 -2.31 -6.99 -3.31
C CYS A 26 -2.10 -5.51 -3.62
N VAL A 27 -0.92 -4.97 -3.38
CA VAL A 27 -0.66 -3.55 -3.61
C VAL A 27 -0.21 -3.35 -5.05
N PRO A 28 -0.86 -2.48 -5.80
CA PRO A 28 -0.44 -2.24 -7.17
C PRO A 28 0.76 -1.29 -7.22
N GLY A 29 1.48 -1.33 -8.30
CA GLY A 29 2.57 -0.37 -8.50
C GLY A 29 3.90 -0.75 -7.88
N ILE A 30 4.02 -1.94 -7.33
CA ILE A 30 5.30 -2.38 -6.79
C ILE A 30 6.18 -2.79 -7.96
N THR A 31 7.34 -2.16 -8.06
CA THR A 31 8.25 -2.41 -9.18
C THR A 31 9.20 -3.55 -8.83
N GLY A 32 9.25 -4.57 -9.67
CA GLY A 32 10.13 -5.70 -9.41
C GLY A 32 11.52 -5.45 -9.92
N GLY A 33 12.44 -6.24 -9.43
CA GLY A 33 13.82 -6.22 -9.95
C GLY A 33 14.63 -5.00 -9.59
N VAL A 34 14.25 -4.27 -8.56
CA VAL A 34 15.03 -3.11 -8.16
C VAL A 34 16.20 -3.55 -7.28
N VAL A 35 17.17 -2.69 -7.13
CA VAL A 35 18.37 -3.00 -6.38
C VAL A 35 18.42 -2.16 -5.11
N LEU A 36 18.60 -2.83 -3.98
CA LEU A 36 18.70 -2.14 -2.70
C LEU A 36 19.87 -1.16 -2.76
N GLY A 37 19.64 0.06 -2.37
CA GLY A 37 20.67 1.09 -2.40
C GLY A 37 20.78 1.85 -3.71
N ALA A 38 20.10 1.41 -4.75
CA ALA A 38 20.18 2.09 -6.03
C ALA A 38 19.31 3.35 -6.03
N PRO A 39 19.61 4.30 -6.89
CA PRO A 39 18.79 5.50 -6.98
C PRO A 39 17.37 5.16 -7.43
N CYS A 40 16.42 5.93 -7.00
CA CYS A 40 15.03 5.76 -7.40
C CYS A 40 14.39 7.12 -7.64
N PRO A 41 13.33 7.17 -8.44
CA PRO A 41 12.84 8.47 -8.90
C PRO A 41 11.84 9.19 -8.03
N ASP A 42 11.11 8.51 -7.21
CA ASP A 42 9.99 9.15 -6.53
C ASP A 42 9.88 8.68 -5.10
N THR A 43 9.78 9.59 -4.18
CA THR A 43 9.65 9.26 -2.77
C THR A 43 8.23 9.47 -2.26
N THR A 44 7.30 9.82 -3.12
CA THR A 44 5.95 10.14 -2.72
C THR A 44 4.92 9.10 -3.12
N ARG A 45 4.94 8.67 -4.37
CA ARG A 45 3.91 7.74 -4.86
C ARG A 45 4.54 6.54 -5.52
N PHE A 46 3.88 5.39 -5.33
CA PHE A 46 4.31 4.13 -5.93
C PHE A 46 5.78 3.86 -5.65
N VAL A 47 6.16 4.10 -4.41
CA VAL A 47 7.57 4.03 -4.05
C VAL A 47 8.06 2.64 -3.71
N PHE A 48 7.18 1.66 -3.65
CA PHE A 48 7.60 0.32 -3.24
C PHE A 48 8.15 -0.47 -4.41
N GLY A 49 9.11 -1.33 -4.10
CA GLY A 49 9.68 -2.22 -5.09
C GLY A 49 10.10 -3.51 -4.42
N THR A 50 10.47 -4.50 -5.23
CA THR A 50 11.02 -5.73 -4.69
C THR A 50 12.33 -6.01 -5.40
N THR A 51 13.27 -6.56 -4.65
CA THR A 51 14.54 -6.97 -5.22
C THR A 51 14.35 -8.29 -5.95
N SER A 52 15.37 -8.70 -6.71
CA SER A 52 15.28 -9.96 -7.45
C SER A 52 15.12 -11.16 -6.51
N TRP A 53 15.50 -11.00 -5.25
CA TRP A 53 15.37 -12.09 -4.28
C TRP A 53 14.17 -11.91 -3.37
N GLY A 54 13.25 -11.01 -3.75
CA GLY A 54 11.97 -10.93 -3.07
C GLY A 54 11.86 -10.00 -1.89
N ARG A 55 12.86 -9.19 -1.64
CA ARG A 55 12.81 -8.28 -0.50
C ARG A 55 12.02 -7.03 -0.86
N LEU A 56 11.08 -6.64 -0.01
CA LEU A 56 10.33 -5.41 -0.23
C LEU A 56 11.17 -4.22 0.20
N VAL A 57 11.24 -3.23 -0.66
CA VAL A 57 12.00 -2.01 -0.42
C VAL A 57 11.13 -0.82 -0.77
N PHE A 58 11.56 0.35 -0.40
CA PHE A 58 10.83 1.56 -0.78
C PHE A 58 11.83 2.67 -1.13
N CYS A 59 11.41 3.59 -1.94
CA CYS A 59 12.23 4.71 -2.35
C CYS A 59 12.13 5.79 -1.27
N GLY A 60 13.24 6.11 -0.65
CA GLY A 60 13.26 7.10 0.41
C GLY A 60 14.39 8.07 0.25
N SER A 61 14.28 9.20 0.89
CA SER A 61 15.30 10.23 0.82
C SER A 61 15.58 10.79 2.22
N PRO A 62 16.18 9.97 3.08
CA PRO A 62 16.44 10.41 4.43
C PRO A 62 17.45 11.54 4.42
N ARG A 63 17.25 12.47 5.29
CA ARG A 63 18.17 13.60 5.41
C ARG A 63 18.36 14.37 4.11
N ARG A 64 17.36 14.28 3.22
CA ARG A 64 17.41 15.06 1.98
C ARG A 64 18.52 14.65 1.02
N TYR A 65 19.01 13.43 1.17
CA TYR A 65 19.95 12.93 0.19
C TYR A 65 19.19 12.47 -1.04
N ALA A 66 19.90 12.18 -2.09
CA ALA A 66 19.24 11.67 -3.30
C ALA A 66 18.44 10.41 -2.95
N PRO A 67 17.27 10.23 -3.52
CA PRO A 67 16.43 9.09 -3.20
C PRO A 67 17.09 7.77 -3.59
N ARG A 68 16.96 6.78 -2.72
CA ARG A 68 17.48 5.44 -2.95
C ARG A 68 16.53 4.43 -2.38
N TYR A 69 16.66 3.19 -2.81
CA TYR A 69 15.83 2.11 -2.28
C TYR A 69 16.37 1.62 -0.95
N PHE A 70 15.51 1.62 0.05
CA PHE A 70 15.84 1.14 1.38
C PHE A 70 14.94 -0.02 1.72
N ARG A 71 15.32 -0.83 2.69
CA ARG A 71 14.47 -1.91 3.15
C ARG A 71 13.20 -1.33 3.72
N SER A 72 12.08 -1.90 3.37
CA SER A 72 10.81 -1.41 3.85
C SER A 72 10.47 -2.00 5.21
N PRO A 73 9.91 -1.22 6.12
CA PRO A 73 9.28 -1.79 7.30
C PRO A 73 8.10 -2.65 6.86
N SER A 74 7.42 -3.26 7.83
CA SER A 74 6.24 -4.04 7.50
C SER A 74 5.27 -3.20 6.70
N MET A 75 4.76 -3.75 5.62
CA MET A 75 3.86 -3.02 4.75
C MET A 75 2.47 -3.60 4.91
N ARG A 76 1.52 -2.72 5.24
CA ARG A 76 0.17 -3.14 5.58
C ARG A 76 -0.83 -3.00 4.45
N GLY A 77 -0.37 -2.93 3.23
CA GLY A 77 -1.27 -2.94 2.10
C GLY A 77 -1.74 -1.56 1.70
N ILE A 78 -3.01 -1.45 1.35
CA ILE A 78 -3.58 -0.18 0.92
C ILE A 78 -4.43 0.39 2.03
N LYS A 79 -4.16 1.61 2.40
CA LYS A 79 -4.89 2.28 3.48
C LYS A 79 -5.22 3.70 3.04
N ASP A 80 -6.19 4.30 3.71
CA ASP A 80 -6.56 5.67 3.41
C ASP A 80 -5.76 6.61 4.27
N GLU A 81 -5.33 7.71 3.70
CA GLU A 81 -4.61 8.72 4.45
C GLU A 81 -5.50 9.23 5.57
N ASN A 82 -4.92 9.41 6.72
CA ASN A 82 -5.61 9.87 7.93
C ASN A 82 -6.54 8.85 8.58
N SER A 83 -6.58 7.64 8.07
CA SER A 83 -7.37 6.61 8.73
C SER A 83 -6.60 6.02 9.91
N ASP A 84 -7.31 5.30 10.75
CA ASP A 84 -6.73 4.72 11.94
C ASP A 84 -5.73 3.62 11.60
N CYS A 85 -4.61 3.60 12.28
CA CYS A 85 -3.63 2.55 12.06
C CYS A 85 -3.21 1.91 13.39
N GLU A 86 -4.12 1.89 14.36
CA GLU A 86 -3.80 1.29 15.63
C GLU A 86 -3.33 -0.15 15.45
N GLY A 87 -2.30 -0.53 16.12
CA GLY A 87 -1.74 -1.88 15.97
C GLY A 87 -0.73 -1.99 14.84
N SER A 88 -0.57 -0.95 14.04
CA SER A 88 0.36 -0.97 12.93
C SER A 88 1.43 0.10 13.06
N GLU A 89 1.68 0.56 14.26
CA GLU A 89 2.70 1.57 14.48
C GLU A 89 4.02 1.11 13.90
N ASN A 90 4.74 2.02 13.31
CA ASN A 90 6.02 1.75 12.67
C ASN A 90 5.91 0.91 11.41
N SER A 91 4.71 0.74 10.88
CA SER A 91 4.52 0.08 9.60
C SER A 91 4.28 1.11 8.52
N VAL A 92 4.29 0.69 7.27
CA VAL A 92 4.05 1.56 6.15
C VAL A 92 2.91 0.99 5.31
N ALA A 93 2.37 1.80 4.43
CA ALA A 93 1.29 1.38 3.56
C ALA A 93 1.27 2.27 2.33
N GLN A 94 0.39 1.98 1.40
CA GLN A 94 0.21 2.80 0.21
C GLN A 94 -1.23 3.24 0.14
N ALA A 95 -1.47 4.49 -0.16
CA ALA A 95 -2.83 4.97 -0.34
C ALA A 95 -3.35 4.52 -1.71
N PRO A 96 -4.64 4.58 -1.94
CA PRO A 96 -5.19 4.15 -3.23
C PRO A 96 -4.57 4.89 -4.42
N ASP A 97 -4.14 6.13 -4.23
CA ASP A 97 -3.52 6.88 -5.31
C ASP A 97 -2.02 6.69 -5.39
N GLY A 98 -1.49 5.73 -4.64
CA GLY A 98 -0.06 5.43 -4.68
C GLY A 98 0.78 6.18 -3.66
N LEU A 99 0.16 7.03 -2.84
CA LEU A 99 0.92 7.82 -1.89
C LEU A 99 1.54 6.95 -0.82
N PHE A 100 2.74 7.24 -0.41
CA PHE A 100 3.42 6.46 0.63
C PHE A 100 2.93 6.92 2.00
N LEU A 101 2.55 5.98 2.83
CA LEU A 101 2.00 6.28 4.14
C LEU A 101 2.78 5.59 5.25
N THR A 102 2.87 6.26 6.39
CA THR A 102 3.50 5.70 7.59
C THR A 102 2.51 5.82 8.73
N CYS A 103 2.50 4.86 9.62
CA CYS A 103 1.61 4.91 10.78
C CYS A 103 2.31 5.67 11.89
N LEU A 104 1.81 6.84 12.21
CA LEU A 104 2.39 7.68 13.25
C LEU A 104 1.29 8.17 14.18
N SER A 105 1.69 8.57 15.38
CA SER A 105 0.75 9.12 16.32
C SER A 105 0.51 10.58 15.99
N VAL A 106 -0.75 10.95 15.81
CA VAL A 106 -1.12 12.31 15.51
C VAL A 106 -2.10 12.73 16.57
N ASP A 107 -1.74 13.68 17.39
CA ASP A 107 -2.58 14.14 18.48
C ASP A 107 -3.00 13.00 19.38
N GLY A 108 -2.11 12.07 19.60
CA GLY A 108 -2.39 10.97 20.50
C GLY A 108 -3.12 9.79 19.87
N ALA A 109 -3.41 9.84 18.59
CA ALA A 109 -4.08 8.74 17.91
C ALA A 109 -3.23 8.26 16.76
N PRO A 110 -3.14 6.94 16.55
CA PRO A 110 -2.34 6.44 15.43
C PRO A 110 -3.07 6.65 14.11
N ARG A 111 -2.41 7.27 13.16
CA ARG A 111 -3.01 7.58 11.87
C ARG A 111 -2.03 7.29 10.75
N TRP A 112 -2.56 6.92 9.60
CA TRP A 112 -1.74 6.77 8.41
C TRP A 112 -1.51 8.17 7.83
N VAL A 113 -0.25 8.58 7.81
CA VAL A 113 0.10 9.91 7.30
C VAL A 113 1.11 9.78 6.20
N ARG A 114 1.23 10.81 5.38
CA ARG A 114 2.22 10.79 4.32
C ARG A 114 3.58 10.64 4.96
N GLY A 115 4.36 9.76 4.44
CA GLY A 115 5.64 9.51 5.04
C GLY A 115 6.80 10.01 4.25
N ASP A 116 6.59 11.01 3.44
CA ASP A 116 7.64 11.45 2.59
C ASP A 116 8.48 12.52 3.21
N THR A 117 8.47 12.67 4.43
CA THR A 117 9.21 13.75 5.00
C THR A 117 10.70 13.64 4.84
#